data_c3e0064b26cec1179c34eac4d3f590e0
#
_entry.id   c3e0064b26cec1179c34eac4d3f590e0
#
_cell.length_a   1.000
_cell.length_b   1.000
_cell.length_c   1.000
_cell.angle_alpha   90.00
_cell.angle_beta   90.00
_cell.angle_gamma   90.00
#
_symmetry.space_group_name_H-M   'P 1'
#
loop_
_entity.id
_entity.type
_entity.pdbx_description
1 polymer ?
#
loop_
_entity_poly.entity_id
_entity_poly.type
_entity_poly.pdbx_seq_one_letter_code
_entity_poly.pdbx_strand_id
1 'polypeptide(L)'
;MENNNNFSLNDFKIDFQNGRLGKGNFGYVFAAYCPKHNKTYAIKMINKKKDDKGQKQLISIFREYSTMNNANHPNIEKIYGFFEGYNPLENIPCSFFVLEYIDGENLSNLMERYQKRKENIDQNLIMKIFLGTVSGLNHLHRKGIIHRDIAPDNIMLDKNNQIKITDFGLSAYYIQSPNIPNDLVYKKTQVGRKFYVGNELLHKDKDNKNINYDIKNDIFAFGVTMYFLMTFGFPKCVLNRVEKNNDYTFVEQINEKIYSKNLINLVMKMLDENPNNRPNCFDIYNVLIKIKKTNSSFNSVINCLASFDKIYDYLIKDENNFNNGKLEKVEFKFIQTFMEAIKSAKTYRNLKTKSINTFINCFYEKISIYGIDEFITPMNIIKIIFNYFMTNSPFEFNNIIGKKLVEDEYENNIILKNKIKEFESQYKNIFVSSFYFLVLNTYKCQKCNIQIYQNIDIKYNLELLKNDKIYNISEIVTDYFKKKIFLNLGMNTGGYSLTCPNCGIMPKFIDEEKKIILAPDILILNILSFVKLEQFFNINIYRYELFSFITYNKNEQNYEFYIKSKESWIHFLNEGSQILSFEDIIKIKRIDIAFYILSKNEFSLFQNPDNF
;
A
#
# COMPACT_ATOMS: atom_id res chain seq x y z
N MET A 1 4.86 -19.90 -4.49
CA MET A 1 5.19 -20.98 -3.53
C MET A 1 6.60 -20.74 -3.02
N GLU A 2 6.79 -19.79 -2.12
CA GLU A 2 8.12 -19.52 -1.53
C GLU A 2 7.92 -19.15 -0.07
N ASN A 3 8.77 -19.76 0.77
CA ASN A 3 8.92 -19.66 2.22
C ASN A 3 8.10 -20.65 3.05
N ASN A 4 8.32 -21.96 2.85
CA ASN A 4 8.32 -22.89 3.96
C ASN A 4 9.61 -22.67 4.77
N ASN A 5 9.65 -21.64 5.60
CA ASN A 5 10.60 -21.60 6.70
C ASN A 5 10.23 -22.78 7.60
N ASN A 6 11.04 -23.82 7.61
CA ASN A 6 10.90 -24.92 8.58
C ASN A 6 11.25 -24.37 9.96
N PHE A 7 10.24 -23.82 10.64
CA PHE A 7 10.39 -23.38 12.02
C PHE A 7 10.26 -24.57 12.97
N SER A 8 11.00 -24.49 14.08
CA SER A 8 10.88 -25.35 15.24
C SER A 8 10.91 -24.51 16.52
N LEU A 9 10.53 -25.07 17.65
CA LEU A 9 10.54 -24.34 18.90
C LEU A 9 11.96 -23.87 19.28
N ASN A 10 12.98 -24.62 18.87
CA ASN A 10 14.41 -24.34 19.15
C ASN A 10 14.94 -23.12 18.39
N ASP A 11 14.23 -22.65 17.34
CA ASP A 11 14.62 -21.45 16.61
C ASP A 11 14.29 -20.17 17.38
N PHE A 12 13.56 -20.27 18.50
CA PHE A 12 13.03 -19.12 19.24
C PHE A 12 13.50 -19.09 20.69
N LYS A 13 13.81 -17.89 21.16
CA LYS A 13 13.96 -17.58 22.59
C LYS A 13 12.61 -17.05 23.10
N ILE A 14 11.93 -17.85 23.95
CA ILE A 14 10.60 -17.55 24.48
C ILE A 14 10.64 -17.63 26.00
N ASP A 15 10.14 -16.58 26.67
CA ASP A 15 9.85 -16.67 28.10
C ASP A 15 8.38 -17.11 28.28
N PHE A 16 8.19 -18.40 28.54
CA PHE A 16 6.86 -18.98 28.74
C PHE A 16 6.22 -18.60 30.08
N GLN A 17 6.98 -18.08 31.03
CA GLN A 17 6.46 -17.65 32.34
C GLN A 17 5.98 -16.19 32.31
N ASN A 18 6.80 -15.27 31.77
CA ASN A 18 6.53 -13.83 31.82
C ASN A 18 6.32 -13.18 30.45
N GLY A 19 6.72 -13.84 29.35
CA GLY A 19 6.68 -13.31 27.98
C GLY A 19 5.31 -13.43 27.29
N ARG A 20 4.24 -13.67 28.06
CA ARG A 20 2.90 -13.87 27.51
C ARG A 20 2.29 -12.53 27.09
N LEU A 21 1.96 -12.41 25.80
CA LEU A 21 1.29 -11.24 25.22
C LEU A 21 -0.23 -11.27 25.42
N GLY A 22 -0.84 -12.47 25.43
CA GLY A 22 -2.28 -12.60 25.59
C GLY A 22 -2.77 -14.05 25.66
N LYS A 23 -4.08 -14.18 25.96
CA LYS A 23 -4.83 -15.43 25.90
C LYS A 23 -5.94 -15.27 24.88
N GLY A 24 -5.81 -15.91 23.71
CA GLY A 24 -6.90 -16.04 22.75
C GLY A 24 -7.88 -17.16 23.10
N ASN A 25 -8.99 -17.24 22.36
CA ASN A 25 -10.01 -18.28 22.56
C ASN A 25 -9.45 -19.71 22.42
N PHE A 26 -8.36 -19.88 21.68
CA PHE A 26 -7.80 -21.18 21.30
C PHE A 26 -6.41 -21.47 21.88
N GLY A 27 -5.78 -20.53 22.58
CA GLY A 27 -4.43 -20.73 23.10
C GLY A 27 -3.79 -19.47 23.68
N TYR A 28 -2.50 -19.57 23.93
CA TYR A 28 -1.66 -18.51 24.48
C TYR A 28 -0.77 -17.92 23.40
N VAL A 29 -0.54 -16.62 23.44
CA VAL A 29 0.38 -15.91 22.53
C VAL A 29 1.57 -15.39 23.32
N PHE A 30 2.77 -15.63 22.81
CA PHE A 30 4.05 -15.25 23.43
C PHE A 30 4.88 -14.41 22.48
N ALA A 31 5.65 -13.47 23.01
CA ALA A 31 6.73 -12.84 22.27
C ALA A 31 7.91 -13.82 22.13
N ALA A 32 8.44 -13.96 20.94
CA ALA A 32 9.47 -14.93 20.61
C ALA A 32 10.56 -14.31 19.73
N TYR A 33 11.76 -14.17 20.27
CA TYR A 33 12.89 -13.67 19.50
C TYR A 33 13.56 -14.82 18.74
N CYS A 34 13.70 -14.67 17.42
CA CYS A 34 14.40 -15.61 16.56
C CYS A 34 15.81 -15.10 16.24
N PRO A 35 16.88 -15.67 16.82
CA PRO A 35 18.26 -15.24 16.56
C PRO A 35 18.66 -15.37 15.08
N LYS A 36 18.19 -16.43 14.41
CA LYS A 36 18.48 -16.70 12.99
C LYS A 36 18.00 -15.58 12.07
N HIS A 37 16.86 -14.97 12.39
CA HIS A 37 16.27 -13.90 11.58
C HIS A 37 16.52 -12.52 12.18
N ASN A 38 17.14 -12.43 13.37
CA ASN A 38 17.31 -11.20 14.15
C ASN A 38 15.98 -10.42 14.28
N LYS A 39 14.90 -11.15 14.61
CA LYS A 39 13.52 -10.60 14.59
C LYS A 39 12.68 -11.22 15.68
N THR A 40 11.78 -10.41 16.27
CA THR A 40 10.73 -10.89 17.18
C THR A 40 9.49 -11.28 16.38
N TYR A 41 8.88 -12.40 16.76
CA TYR A 41 7.63 -12.94 16.27
C TYR A 41 6.63 -13.07 17.41
N ALA A 42 5.36 -13.23 17.10
CA ALA A 42 4.35 -13.70 18.04
C ALA A 42 4.12 -15.21 17.81
N ILE A 43 4.22 -16.00 18.85
CA ILE A 43 3.97 -17.45 18.78
C ILE A 43 2.65 -17.76 19.47
N LYS A 44 1.63 -18.15 18.67
CA LYS A 44 0.35 -18.65 19.19
C LYS A 44 0.45 -20.16 19.42
N MET A 45 0.38 -20.58 20.66
CA MET A 45 0.46 -21.99 21.10
C MET A 45 -0.94 -22.51 21.42
N ILE A 46 -1.33 -23.59 20.78
CA ILE A 46 -2.64 -24.23 20.92
C ILE A 46 -2.45 -25.67 21.41
N ASN A 47 -2.86 -25.95 22.65
CA ASN A 47 -2.81 -27.31 23.23
C ASN A 47 -3.79 -28.24 22.50
N LYS A 48 -3.32 -29.40 22.06
CA LYS A 48 -4.16 -30.40 21.38
C LYS A 48 -4.99 -31.20 22.38
N LYS A 49 -6.27 -31.40 22.09
CA LYS A 49 -7.18 -32.24 22.86
C LYS A 49 -7.04 -33.70 22.44
N LYS A 50 -7.15 -34.61 23.40
CA LYS A 50 -6.95 -36.08 23.19
C LYS A 50 -8.26 -36.84 22.86
N ASP A 51 -9.43 -36.17 22.89
CA ASP A 51 -10.74 -36.77 22.70
C ASP A 51 -11.28 -36.55 21.26
N ASP A 52 -12.50 -37.05 20.96
CA ASP A 52 -13.19 -36.83 19.66
C ASP A 52 -13.33 -35.34 19.29
N LYS A 53 -13.22 -34.43 20.27
CA LYS A 53 -13.14 -32.99 20.03
C LYS A 53 -11.80 -32.59 19.41
N GLY A 54 -10.77 -33.43 19.50
CA GLY A 54 -9.44 -33.22 18.92
C GLY A 54 -9.47 -33.16 17.39
N GLN A 55 -10.26 -33.99 16.71
CA GLN A 55 -10.41 -33.92 15.26
C GLN A 55 -11.05 -32.60 14.81
N LYS A 56 -12.10 -32.15 15.51
CA LYS A 56 -12.73 -30.85 15.23
C LYS A 56 -11.78 -29.69 15.48
N GLN A 57 -10.92 -29.81 16.49
CA GLN A 57 -9.90 -28.81 16.78
C GLN A 57 -8.82 -28.76 15.69
N LEU A 58 -8.35 -29.89 15.17
CA LEU A 58 -7.39 -29.95 14.06
C LEU A 58 -7.93 -29.29 12.80
N ILE A 59 -9.20 -29.55 12.45
CA ILE A 59 -9.86 -28.88 11.33
C ILE A 59 -9.90 -27.36 11.55
N SER A 60 -10.17 -26.90 12.78
CA SER A 60 -10.19 -25.48 13.11
C SER A 60 -8.81 -24.84 12.98
N ILE A 61 -7.76 -25.50 13.49
CA ILE A 61 -6.37 -25.05 13.38
C ILE A 61 -5.95 -24.94 11.92
N PHE A 62 -6.26 -25.98 11.11
CA PHE A 62 -5.93 -25.99 9.70
C PHE A 62 -6.68 -24.91 8.92
N ARG A 63 -7.94 -24.65 9.28
CA ARG A 63 -8.74 -23.57 8.70
C ARG A 63 -8.14 -22.19 9.01
N GLU A 64 -7.78 -21.94 10.26
CA GLU A 64 -7.13 -20.70 10.68
C GLU A 64 -5.83 -20.47 9.90
N TYR A 65 -4.96 -21.49 9.84
CA TYR A 65 -3.73 -21.43 9.08
C TYR A 65 -3.95 -21.13 7.59
N SER A 66 -4.85 -21.88 6.95
CA SER A 66 -5.15 -21.72 5.52
C SER A 66 -5.73 -20.34 5.22
N THR A 67 -6.61 -19.85 6.08
CA THR A 67 -7.21 -18.52 5.95
C THR A 67 -6.16 -17.42 6.04
N MET A 68 -5.31 -17.47 7.07
CA MET A 68 -4.25 -16.47 7.26
C MET A 68 -3.20 -16.51 6.14
N ASN A 69 -2.81 -17.70 5.71
CA ASN A 69 -1.82 -17.86 4.64
C ASN A 69 -2.32 -17.30 3.30
N ASN A 70 -3.64 -17.31 3.08
CA ASN A 70 -4.27 -16.72 1.90
C ASN A 70 -4.60 -15.23 2.06
N ALA A 71 -4.51 -14.68 3.27
CA ALA A 71 -4.91 -13.32 3.62
C ALA A 71 -3.71 -12.37 3.77
N ASN A 72 -2.75 -12.40 2.83
CA ASN A 72 -1.59 -11.51 2.88
C ASN A 72 -1.98 -10.07 2.51
N HIS A 73 -1.99 -9.17 3.52
CA HIS A 73 -2.41 -7.78 3.38
C HIS A 73 -1.80 -6.90 4.51
N PRO A 74 -1.44 -5.63 4.25
CA PRO A 74 -0.83 -4.74 5.27
C PRO A 74 -1.67 -4.58 6.54
N ASN A 75 -3.00 -4.57 6.42
CA ASN A 75 -3.92 -4.43 7.56
C ASN A 75 -4.42 -5.76 8.13
N ILE A 76 -3.73 -6.85 7.84
CA ILE A 76 -4.01 -8.18 8.37
C ILE A 76 -2.73 -8.71 9.01
N GLU A 77 -2.85 -9.34 10.18
CA GLU A 77 -1.74 -10.01 10.86
C GLU A 77 -1.14 -11.09 9.95
N LYS A 78 0.16 -11.02 9.70
CA LYS A 78 0.83 -11.95 8.80
C LYS A 78 1.21 -13.24 9.51
N ILE A 79 0.97 -14.39 8.87
CA ILE A 79 1.51 -15.68 9.29
C ILE A 79 2.81 -15.96 8.52
N TYR A 80 3.83 -16.43 9.24
CA TYR A 80 5.13 -16.77 8.68
C TYR A 80 5.39 -18.27 8.63
N GLY A 81 4.66 -19.04 9.44
CA GLY A 81 4.80 -20.47 9.47
C GLY A 81 3.93 -21.16 10.50
N PHE A 82 3.97 -22.47 10.45
CA PHE A 82 3.26 -23.37 11.35
C PHE A 82 4.16 -24.58 11.64
N PHE A 83 4.17 -25.03 12.88
CA PHE A 83 4.84 -26.27 13.26
C PHE A 83 4.14 -26.94 14.43
N GLU A 84 4.44 -28.21 14.63
CA GLU A 84 3.93 -29.00 15.73
C GLU A 84 5.04 -29.32 16.74
N GLY A 85 4.68 -29.47 18.01
CA GLY A 85 5.61 -29.78 19.10
C GLY A 85 4.89 -30.05 20.41
N TYR A 86 5.55 -29.81 21.50
CA TYR A 86 5.01 -30.00 22.86
C TYR A 86 5.06 -28.68 23.63
N ASN A 87 4.03 -28.45 24.46
CA ASN A 87 4.02 -27.35 25.42
C ASN A 87 5.19 -27.54 26.41
N PRO A 88 6.14 -26.62 26.49
CA PRO A 88 7.32 -26.78 27.34
C PRO A 88 7.02 -26.85 28.85
N LEU A 89 5.85 -26.32 29.27
CA LEU A 89 5.46 -26.29 30.69
C LEU A 89 4.68 -27.54 31.11
N GLU A 90 3.89 -28.13 30.21
CA GLU A 90 2.91 -29.17 30.53
C GLU A 90 3.19 -30.49 29.80
N ASN A 91 4.15 -30.52 28.89
CA ASN A 91 4.48 -31.65 28.02
C ASN A 91 3.27 -32.25 27.26
N ILE A 92 2.37 -31.35 26.82
CA ILE A 92 1.16 -31.69 26.03
C ILE A 92 1.42 -31.39 24.55
N PRO A 93 0.98 -32.25 23.61
CA PRO A 93 1.09 -31.96 22.19
C PRO A 93 0.42 -30.63 21.81
N CYS A 94 1.12 -29.79 21.05
CA CYS A 94 0.70 -28.45 20.65
C CYS A 94 0.91 -28.19 19.18
N SER A 95 0.08 -27.27 18.64
CA SER A 95 0.32 -26.60 17.37
C SER A 95 0.79 -25.17 17.63
N PHE A 96 1.76 -24.71 16.86
CA PHE A 96 2.37 -23.38 16.99
C PHE A 96 2.21 -22.61 15.69
N PHE A 97 1.63 -21.43 15.75
CA PHE A 97 1.62 -20.46 14.66
C PHE A 97 2.71 -19.43 14.88
N VAL A 98 3.51 -19.18 13.84
CA VAL A 98 4.52 -18.12 13.82
C VAL A 98 3.89 -16.91 13.15
N LEU A 99 3.54 -15.91 13.93
CA LEU A 99 2.78 -14.74 13.53
C LEU A 99 3.66 -13.48 13.55
N GLU A 100 3.17 -12.45 12.91
CA GLU A 100 3.73 -11.11 13.00
C GLU A 100 3.67 -10.60 14.44
N TYR A 101 4.82 -10.18 14.98
CA TYR A 101 4.83 -9.44 16.24
C TYR A 101 4.39 -7.99 15.98
N ILE A 102 3.25 -7.63 16.50
CA ILE A 102 2.68 -6.28 16.36
C ILE A 102 3.05 -5.50 17.63
N ASP A 103 4.02 -4.59 17.48
CA ASP A 103 4.46 -3.71 18.56
C ASP A 103 3.45 -2.57 18.76
N GLY A 104 2.44 -2.81 19.60
CA GLY A 104 1.32 -1.89 19.79
C GLY A 104 0.28 -2.39 20.79
N GLU A 105 -0.93 -1.87 20.70
CA GLU A 105 -2.05 -2.20 21.57
C GLU A 105 -3.29 -2.57 20.75
N ASN A 106 -4.19 -3.38 21.30
CA ASN A 106 -5.50 -3.59 20.71
C ASN A 106 -6.44 -2.41 21.02
N LEU A 107 -7.54 -2.31 20.27
CA LEU A 107 -8.47 -1.20 20.45
C LEU A 107 -9.20 -1.21 21.80
N SER A 108 -9.30 -2.36 22.48
CA SER A 108 -9.84 -2.40 23.85
C SER A 108 -8.92 -1.68 24.83
N ASN A 109 -7.62 -1.93 24.76
CA ASN A 109 -6.63 -1.26 25.59
C ASN A 109 -6.55 0.25 25.26
N LEU A 110 -6.62 0.59 23.97
CA LEU A 110 -6.71 1.98 23.53
C LEU A 110 -7.91 2.67 24.19
N MET A 111 -9.09 2.07 24.15
CA MET A 111 -10.31 2.61 24.75
C MET A 111 -10.18 2.81 26.26
N GLU A 112 -9.69 1.79 26.99
CA GLU A 112 -9.47 1.91 28.45
C GLU A 112 -8.55 3.08 28.77
N ARG A 113 -7.52 3.29 27.98
CA ARG A 113 -6.57 4.40 28.13
C ARG A 113 -7.25 5.76 27.98
N TYR A 114 -8.12 5.93 26.98
CA TYR A 114 -8.87 7.15 26.76
C TYR A 114 -9.95 7.37 27.85
N GLN A 115 -10.65 6.30 28.25
CA GLN A 115 -11.62 6.36 29.35
C GLN A 115 -10.99 6.78 30.68
N LYS A 116 -9.83 6.21 31.04
CA LYS A 116 -9.07 6.57 32.25
C LYS A 116 -8.67 8.05 32.25
N ARG A 117 -8.39 8.62 31.06
CA ARG A 117 -8.05 10.03 30.89
C ARG A 117 -9.30 10.94 30.78
N LYS A 118 -10.49 10.38 30.69
CA LYS A 118 -11.74 11.10 30.38
C LYS A 118 -11.68 11.91 29.09
N GLU A 119 -10.96 11.41 28.09
CA GLU A 119 -10.75 12.00 26.78
C GLU A 119 -11.54 11.24 25.72
N ASN A 120 -12.01 11.94 24.70
CA ASN A 120 -12.59 11.30 23.53
C ASN A 120 -11.48 10.96 22.53
N ILE A 121 -11.66 9.89 21.77
CA ILE A 121 -10.77 9.57 20.66
C ILE A 121 -11.04 10.58 19.53
N ASP A 122 -10.01 11.26 19.04
CA ASP A 122 -10.18 12.27 18.00
C ASP A 122 -10.61 11.65 16.66
N GLN A 123 -11.30 12.45 15.82
CA GLN A 123 -11.85 11.97 14.56
C GLN A 123 -10.76 11.46 13.60
N ASN A 124 -9.54 12.00 13.61
CA ASN A 124 -8.48 11.56 12.69
C ASN A 124 -8.00 10.16 13.06
N LEU A 125 -7.87 9.86 14.36
CA LEU A 125 -7.53 8.51 14.80
C LEU A 125 -8.67 7.52 14.48
N ILE A 126 -9.93 7.92 14.75
CA ILE A 126 -11.10 7.13 14.35
C ILE A 126 -11.10 6.86 12.84
N MET A 127 -10.80 7.84 12.01
CA MET A 127 -10.71 7.69 10.55
C MET A 127 -9.59 6.73 10.12
N LYS A 128 -8.44 6.77 10.80
CA LYS A 128 -7.34 5.82 10.53
C LYS A 128 -7.76 4.39 10.87
N ILE A 129 -8.38 4.19 12.05
CA ILE A 129 -8.89 2.89 12.48
C ILE A 129 -9.91 2.37 11.47
N PHE A 130 -10.83 3.23 11.04
CA PHE A 130 -11.84 2.89 10.05
C PHE A 130 -11.23 2.44 8.73
N LEU A 131 -10.33 3.28 8.16
CA LEU A 131 -9.70 3.01 6.86
C LEU A 131 -8.88 1.72 6.88
N GLY A 132 -8.04 1.53 7.90
CA GLY A 132 -7.21 0.32 8.01
C GLY A 132 -8.05 -0.94 8.17
N THR A 133 -9.10 -0.89 9.02
CA THR A 133 -9.97 -2.06 9.25
C THR A 133 -10.79 -2.39 8.01
N VAL A 134 -11.43 -1.41 7.37
CA VAL A 134 -12.22 -1.67 6.16
C VAL A 134 -11.37 -2.18 5.01
N SER A 135 -10.13 -1.74 4.92
CA SER A 135 -9.16 -2.20 3.94
C SER A 135 -8.85 -3.69 4.12
N GLY A 136 -8.50 -4.11 5.33
CA GLY A 136 -8.30 -5.53 5.66
C GLY A 136 -9.55 -6.37 5.43
N LEU A 137 -10.73 -5.91 5.88
CA LEU A 137 -12.00 -6.61 5.65
C LEU A 137 -12.33 -6.75 4.17
N ASN A 138 -12.12 -5.70 3.37
CA ASN A 138 -12.36 -5.76 1.93
C ASN A 138 -11.49 -6.84 1.27
N HIS A 139 -10.22 -6.93 1.69
CA HIS A 139 -9.32 -7.98 1.18
C HIS A 139 -9.84 -9.38 1.52
N LEU A 140 -10.30 -9.62 2.77
CA LEU A 140 -10.88 -10.89 3.19
C LEU A 140 -12.14 -11.23 2.39
N HIS A 141 -13.10 -10.30 2.34
CA HIS A 141 -14.39 -10.50 1.67
C HIS A 141 -14.22 -10.80 0.17
N ARG A 142 -13.27 -10.17 -0.49
CA ARG A 142 -12.94 -10.46 -1.91
C ARG A 142 -12.32 -11.84 -2.11
N LYS A 143 -11.64 -12.38 -1.11
CA LYS A 143 -11.12 -13.76 -1.11
C LYS A 143 -12.16 -14.80 -0.68
N GLY A 144 -13.39 -14.38 -0.46
CA GLY A 144 -14.46 -15.26 -0.01
C GLY A 144 -14.33 -15.65 1.47
N ILE A 145 -13.61 -14.85 2.27
CA ILE A 145 -13.35 -15.10 3.68
C ILE A 145 -14.20 -14.16 4.54
N ILE A 146 -14.88 -14.70 5.55
CA ILE A 146 -15.55 -13.95 6.61
C ILE A 146 -14.75 -14.11 7.89
N HIS A 147 -14.52 -13.02 8.63
CA HIS A 147 -13.76 -13.05 9.88
C HIS A 147 -14.56 -13.61 11.05
N ARG A 148 -15.82 -13.19 11.21
CA ARG A 148 -16.81 -13.62 12.21
C ARG A 148 -16.53 -13.26 13.67
N ASP A 149 -15.44 -12.57 13.95
CA ASP A 149 -15.11 -12.08 15.31
C ASP A 149 -14.47 -10.68 15.28
N ILE A 150 -15.01 -9.77 14.48
CA ILE A 150 -14.59 -8.38 14.48
C ILE A 150 -15.04 -7.71 15.78
N ALA A 151 -14.07 -7.29 16.58
CA ALA A 151 -14.26 -6.62 17.86
C ALA A 151 -13.00 -5.83 18.24
N PRO A 152 -13.06 -4.90 19.20
CA PRO A 152 -11.90 -4.11 19.60
C PRO A 152 -10.66 -4.93 19.99
N ASP A 153 -10.85 -6.10 20.60
CA ASP A 153 -9.72 -6.97 21.01
C ASP A 153 -8.95 -7.57 19.84
N ASN A 154 -9.63 -7.73 18.69
CA ASN A 154 -9.09 -8.38 17.49
C ASN A 154 -8.63 -7.37 16.42
N ILE A 155 -8.52 -6.10 16.80
CA ILE A 155 -7.96 -5.04 15.95
C ILE A 155 -6.85 -4.37 16.72
N MET A 156 -5.64 -4.40 16.18
CA MET A 156 -4.46 -3.81 16.79
C MET A 156 -4.03 -2.53 16.08
N LEU A 157 -3.51 -1.60 16.85
CA LEU A 157 -2.85 -0.38 16.41
C LEU A 157 -1.38 -0.49 16.79
N ASP A 158 -0.49 -0.56 15.79
CA ASP A 158 0.94 -0.61 16.04
C ASP A 158 1.52 0.77 16.41
N LYS A 159 2.79 0.80 16.83
CA LYS A 159 3.50 2.04 17.19
C LYS A 159 3.60 3.07 16.04
N ASN A 160 3.45 2.62 14.78
CA ASN A 160 3.42 3.49 13.60
C ASN A 160 1.99 3.92 13.24
N ASN A 161 1.01 3.62 14.09
CA ASN A 161 -0.41 3.83 13.86
C ASN A 161 -0.97 3.03 12.66
N GLN A 162 -0.36 1.88 12.31
CA GLN A 162 -0.91 0.96 11.33
C GLN A 162 -1.91 0.02 12.00
N ILE A 163 -3.05 -0.19 11.35
CA ILE A 163 -4.10 -1.09 11.82
C ILE A 163 -3.85 -2.50 11.31
N LYS A 164 -4.03 -3.49 12.19
CA LYS A 164 -3.93 -4.91 11.89
C LYS A 164 -5.15 -5.66 12.44
N ILE A 165 -5.85 -6.40 11.59
CA ILE A 165 -6.88 -7.37 11.99
C ILE A 165 -6.18 -8.66 12.42
N THR A 166 -6.54 -9.20 13.58
CA THR A 166 -5.91 -10.38 14.21
C THR A 166 -6.96 -11.41 14.61
N ASP A 167 -6.52 -12.58 15.04
CA ASP A 167 -7.31 -13.73 15.53
C ASP A 167 -8.32 -14.30 14.53
N PHE A 168 -7.83 -15.13 13.63
CA PHE A 168 -8.60 -15.80 12.59
C PHE A 168 -9.23 -17.13 13.05
N GLY A 169 -9.24 -17.42 14.35
CA GLY A 169 -9.73 -18.69 14.90
C GLY A 169 -11.20 -19.01 14.60
N LEU A 170 -12.02 -17.99 14.34
CA LEU A 170 -13.42 -18.16 13.92
C LEU A 170 -13.63 -17.96 12.42
N SER A 171 -12.63 -17.52 11.66
CA SER A 171 -12.79 -17.19 10.24
C SER A 171 -13.09 -18.42 9.37
N ALA A 172 -13.78 -18.21 8.25
CA ALA A 172 -14.12 -19.28 7.31
C ALA A 172 -14.36 -18.74 5.90
N TYR A 173 -14.24 -19.65 4.91
CA TYR A 173 -14.68 -19.36 3.55
C TYR A 173 -16.19 -19.45 3.46
N TYR A 174 -16.84 -18.48 2.83
CA TYR A 174 -18.30 -18.47 2.62
C TYR A 174 -18.70 -18.82 1.17
N ILE A 175 -17.72 -18.79 0.25
CA ILE A 175 -17.90 -19.16 -1.15
C ILE A 175 -17.32 -20.55 -1.36
N GLN A 176 -18.12 -21.48 -1.87
CA GLN A 176 -17.64 -22.78 -2.29
C GLN A 176 -16.94 -22.63 -3.64
N SER A 177 -15.66 -23.01 -3.70
CA SER A 177 -14.85 -23.01 -4.92
C SER A 177 -14.21 -24.39 -5.08
N PRO A 178 -13.99 -24.89 -6.30
CA PRO A 178 -13.33 -26.17 -6.54
C PRO A 178 -11.95 -26.30 -5.87
N ASN A 179 -11.28 -25.16 -5.62
CA ASN A 179 -9.95 -25.10 -5.03
C ASN A 179 -9.99 -25.00 -3.49
N ILE A 180 -11.17 -24.94 -2.86
CA ILE A 180 -11.31 -24.83 -1.41
C ILE A 180 -11.89 -26.15 -0.89
N PRO A 181 -11.13 -26.89 -0.01
CA PRO A 181 -11.65 -28.11 0.61
C PRO A 181 -12.97 -27.84 1.35
N ASN A 182 -13.95 -28.74 1.19
CA ASN A 182 -15.28 -28.61 1.80
C ASN A 182 -15.25 -28.42 3.33
N ASP A 183 -14.21 -28.93 4.00
CA ASP A 183 -14.02 -28.78 5.44
C ASP A 183 -13.60 -27.36 5.85
N LEU A 184 -13.07 -26.56 4.92
CA LEU A 184 -12.72 -25.15 5.13
C LEU A 184 -13.89 -24.20 4.85
N VAL A 185 -14.91 -24.67 4.11
CA VAL A 185 -16.11 -23.91 3.85
C VAL A 185 -16.98 -23.86 5.10
N TYR A 186 -17.61 -22.73 5.29
CA TYR A 186 -18.50 -22.45 6.41
C TYR A 186 -19.57 -23.55 6.60
N LYS A 187 -19.63 -24.14 7.79
CA LYS A 187 -20.78 -24.94 8.25
C LYS A 187 -21.65 -24.01 9.09
N LYS A 188 -22.97 -24.06 8.87
CA LYS A 188 -24.01 -23.22 9.49
C LYS A 188 -24.01 -23.27 11.03
N THR A 189 -22.98 -22.71 11.67
CA THR A 189 -22.84 -22.64 13.12
C THR A 189 -22.88 -21.19 13.57
N GLN A 190 -23.71 -20.89 14.57
CA GLN A 190 -23.71 -19.59 15.21
C GLN A 190 -22.39 -19.43 15.98
N VAL A 191 -21.56 -18.48 15.56
CA VAL A 191 -20.29 -18.12 16.20
C VAL A 191 -20.20 -16.59 16.27
N GLY A 192 -19.33 -16.09 17.12
CA GLY A 192 -19.12 -14.67 17.33
C GLY A 192 -19.67 -14.18 18.67
N ARG A 193 -19.31 -12.97 19.03
CA ARG A 193 -19.66 -12.36 20.33
C ARG A 193 -21.07 -11.79 20.27
N LYS A 194 -21.89 -12.04 21.28
CA LYS A 194 -23.33 -11.73 21.34
C LYS A 194 -23.69 -10.29 20.93
N PHE A 195 -22.89 -9.30 21.30
CA PHE A 195 -23.13 -7.90 20.94
C PHE A 195 -22.70 -7.50 19.55
N TYR A 196 -21.83 -8.29 18.92
CA TYR A 196 -21.23 -7.98 17.62
C TYR A 196 -21.86 -8.74 16.43
N VAL A 197 -22.77 -9.69 16.69
CA VAL A 197 -23.49 -10.40 15.62
C VAL A 197 -24.74 -9.64 15.19
N GLY A 198 -25.10 -9.70 13.90
CA GLY A 198 -26.33 -9.11 13.38
C GLY A 198 -27.60 -9.81 13.92
N ASN A 199 -28.75 -9.13 13.91
CA ASN A 199 -30.02 -9.68 14.38
C ASN A 199 -30.44 -10.94 13.58
N GLU A 200 -30.10 -11.00 12.30
CA GLU A 200 -30.34 -12.14 11.40
C GLU A 200 -29.69 -13.46 11.87
N LEU A 201 -28.69 -13.38 12.76
CA LEU A 201 -28.03 -14.55 13.33
C LEU A 201 -28.58 -14.96 14.70
N LEU A 202 -29.33 -14.09 15.37
CA LEU A 202 -29.87 -14.34 16.69
C LEU A 202 -31.23 -15.04 16.64
N HIS A 203 -32.02 -14.80 15.60
CA HIS A 203 -33.31 -15.42 15.42
C HIS A 203 -33.14 -16.77 14.70
N LYS A 204 -33.33 -17.87 15.44
CA LYS A 204 -33.49 -19.18 14.82
C LYS A 204 -34.80 -19.15 14.03
N ASP A 205 -34.72 -19.32 12.72
CA ASP A 205 -35.92 -19.68 11.95
C ASP A 205 -36.58 -20.90 12.59
N LYS A 206 -37.91 -20.90 12.71
CA LYS A 206 -38.70 -22.00 13.29
C LYS A 206 -38.37 -23.34 12.66
N ASP A 207 -37.78 -23.35 11.47
CA ASP A 207 -37.43 -24.56 10.71
C ASP A 207 -36.00 -25.01 10.84
N ASN A 208 -35.17 -24.42 11.73
CA ASN A 208 -33.74 -24.75 11.89
C ASN A 208 -32.92 -24.71 10.59
N LYS A 209 -33.43 -24.11 9.52
CA LYS A 209 -32.78 -23.99 8.21
C LYS A 209 -32.23 -22.59 8.02
N ASN A 210 -30.95 -22.52 7.84
CA ASN A 210 -30.21 -21.41 7.19
C ASN A 210 -29.92 -20.16 8.01
N ILE A 211 -29.03 -20.27 9.01
CA ILE A 211 -28.22 -19.13 9.41
C ILE A 211 -27.21 -18.88 8.28
N ASN A 212 -27.46 -17.91 7.42
CA ASN A 212 -26.52 -17.51 6.40
C ASN A 212 -25.58 -16.44 6.97
N TYR A 213 -24.41 -16.84 7.43
CA TYR A 213 -23.33 -15.92 7.68
C TYR A 213 -22.89 -15.31 6.34
N ASP A 214 -22.96 -14.01 6.25
CA ASP A 214 -22.56 -13.23 5.09
C ASP A 214 -21.53 -12.17 5.52
N ILE A 215 -20.82 -11.60 4.58
CA ILE A 215 -19.91 -10.45 4.76
C ILE A 215 -20.58 -9.29 5.52
N LYS A 216 -21.90 -9.15 5.40
CA LYS A 216 -22.70 -8.12 6.09
C LYS A 216 -22.72 -8.28 7.62
N ASN A 217 -22.39 -9.45 8.14
CA ASN A 217 -22.21 -9.66 9.57
C ASN A 217 -20.90 -9.05 10.09
N ASP A 218 -19.80 -9.19 9.33
CA ASP A 218 -18.55 -8.49 9.66
C ASP A 218 -18.75 -6.96 9.64
N ILE A 219 -19.56 -6.46 8.70
CA ILE A 219 -19.91 -5.03 8.63
C ILE A 219 -20.70 -4.57 9.85
N PHE A 220 -21.66 -5.35 10.31
CA PHE A 220 -22.40 -5.04 11.54
C PHE A 220 -21.47 -5.04 12.76
N ALA A 221 -20.66 -6.09 12.92
CA ALA A 221 -19.67 -6.19 14.00
C ALA A 221 -18.69 -4.99 13.99
N PHE A 222 -18.25 -4.60 12.80
CA PHE A 222 -17.42 -3.42 12.63
C PHE A 222 -18.16 -2.12 12.99
N GLY A 223 -19.43 -2.01 12.61
CA GLY A 223 -20.31 -0.89 13.03
C GLY A 223 -20.40 -0.76 14.55
N VAL A 224 -20.64 -1.87 15.27
CA VAL A 224 -20.66 -1.91 16.74
C VAL A 224 -19.30 -1.50 17.31
N THR A 225 -18.20 -2.03 16.74
CA THR A 225 -16.83 -1.69 17.16
C THR A 225 -16.58 -0.17 17.03
N MET A 226 -16.93 0.42 15.90
CA MET A 226 -16.74 1.87 15.69
C MET A 226 -17.65 2.71 16.57
N TYR A 227 -18.90 2.32 16.75
CA TYR A 227 -19.81 2.99 17.66
C TYR A 227 -19.24 3.00 19.09
N PHE A 228 -18.74 1.85 19.53
CA PHE A 228 -18.16 1.69 20.87
C PHE A 228 -16.89 2.54 21.05
N LEU A 229 -16.02 2.61 20.06
CA LEU A 229 -14.84 3.51 20.09
C LEU A 229 -15.22 5.00 20.16
N MET A 230 -16.31 5.39 19.51
CA MET A 230 -16.74 6.79 19.44
C MET A 230 -17.55 7.23 20.68
N THR A 231 -18.10 6.30 21.46
CA THR A 231 -19.02 6.61 22.56
C THR A 231 -18.62 5.98 23.89
N PHE A 232 -17.69 5.03 23.90
CA PHE A 232 -17.36 4.14 25.01
C PHE A 232 -18.56 3.34 25.57
N GLY A 233 -19.58 3.16 24.73
CA GLY A 233 -20.77 2.39 25.04
C GLY A 233 -21.35 1.68 23.82
N PHE A 234 -22.23 0.73 24.07
CA PHE A 234 -22.89 -0.02 23.01
C PHE A 234 -24.08 0.73 22.40
N PRO A 235 -24.38 0.55 21.11
CA PRO A 235 -25.57 1.13 20.50
C PRO A 235 -26.85 0.45 21.05
N LYS A 236 -27.96 1.20 21.14
CA LYS A 236 -29.23 0.67 21.63
C LYS A 236 -29.79 -0.52 20.84
N CYS A 237 -29.43 -0.65 19.56
CA CYS A 237 -29.89 -1.79 18.74
C CYS A 237 -29.44 -3.16 19.27
N VAL A 238 -28.48 -3.23 20.18
CA VAL A 238 -28.05 -4.47 20.84
C VAL A 238 -28.50 -4.57 22.31
N LEU A 239 -29.33 -3.63 22.80
CA LEU A 239 -29.77 -3.56 24.20
C LEU A 239 -30.53 -4.81 24.65
N ASN A 240 -31.40 -5.34 23.80
CA ASN A 240 -32.21 -6.54 24.07
C ASN A 240 -31.39 -7.83 24.22
N ARG A 241 -30.07 -7.75 24.05
CA ARG A 241 -29.15 -8.90 24.18
C ARG A 241 -28.52 -9.01 25.57
N VAL A 242 -28.82 -8.08 26.46
CA VAL A 242 -28.26 -8.05 27.82
C VAL A 242 -28.96 -9.10 28.69
N GLU A 243 -28.17 -9.86 29.43
CA GLU A 243 -28.65 -10.69 30.54
C GLU A 243 -28.74 -9.81 31.79
N LYS A 244 -29.77 -10.04 32.64
CA LYS A 244 -30.20 -9.11 33.72
C LYS A 244 -29.15 -8.67 34.74
N ASN A 245 -27.90 -9.13 34.67
CA ASN A 245 -26.88 -8.89 35.71
C ASN A 245 -25.54 -8.32 35.18
N ASN A 246 -25.50 -7.73 33.98
CA ASN A 246 -24.27 -7.20 33.43
C ASN A 246 -24.28 -5.68 33.29
N ASP A 247 -23.29 -5.02 33.86
CA ASP A 247 -23.08 -3.56 33.80
C ASP A 247 -22.50 -3.14 32.43
N TYR A 248 -23.35 -3.16 31.38
CA TYR A 248 -22.98 -2.59 30.09
C TYR A 248 -23.49 -1.16 29.93
N THR A 249 -22.63 -0.26 29.50
CA THR A 249 -23.01 1.12 29.16
C THR A 249 -23.62 1.15 27.76
N PHE A 250 -24.84 1.67 27.64
CA PHE A 250 -25.49 1.93 26.36
C PHE A 250 -25.57 3.44 26.15
N VAL A 251 -25.14 3.87 24.97
CA VAL A 251 -25.18 5.28 24.57
C VAL A 251 -26.16 5.45 23.43
N GLU A 252 -26.97 6.50 23.51
CA GLU A 252 -28.05 6.73 22.56
C GLU A 252 -27.58 7.33 21.25
N GLN A 253 -26.63 8.26 21.34
CA GLN A 253 -26.17 9.04 20.20
C GLN A 253 -24.66 9.28 20.24
N ILE A 254 -24.05 9.29 19.06
CA ILE A 254 -22.67 9.72 18.90
C ILE A 254 -22.62 11.26 18.94
N ASN A 255 -21.63 11.82 19.61
CA ASN A 255 -21.51 13.26 19.80
C ASN A 255 -21.14 13.99 18.49
N GLU A 256 -22.08 14.74 17.93
CA GLU A 256 -21.91 15.53 16.69
C GLU A 256 -20.91 16.69 16.83
N LYS A 257 -20.54 17.10 18.05
CA LYS A 257 -19.52 18.13 18.29
C LYS A 257 -18.09 17.58 18.11
N ILE A 258 -17.93 16.25 18.21
CA ILE A 258 -16.64 15.56 18.10
C ILE A 258 -16.48 14.93 16.71
N TYR A 259 -17.55 14.34 16.22
CA TYR A 259 -17.52 13.56 14.97
C TYR A 259 -18.45 14.17 13.91
N SER A 260 -17.98 14.19 12.67
CA SER A 260 -18.75 14.72 11.56
C SER A 260 -20.04 13.92 11.31
N LYS A 261 -21.11 14.61 10.96
CA LYS A 261 -22.42 13.99 10.69
C LYS A 261 -22.35 12.88 9.62
N ASN A 262 -21.49 13.05 8.61
CA ASN A 262 -21.29 12.04 7.58
C ASN A 262 -20.66 10.75 8.14
N LEU A 263 -19.72 10.86 9.07
CA LEU A 263 -19.10 9.72 9.74
C LEU A 263 -20.11 9.01 10.65
N ILE A 264 -20.90 9.76 11.40
CA ILE A 264 -21.98 9.24 12.25
C ILE A 264 -23.00 8.47 11.40
N ASN A 265 -23.47 9.08 10.30
CA ASN A 265 -24.43 8.43 9.40
C ASN A 265 -23.88 7.14 8.79
N LEU A 266 -22.56 7.07 8.50
CA LEU A 266 -21.92 5.87 8.01
C LEU A 266 -21.98 4.74 9.05
N VAL A 267 -21.62 5.03 10.31
CA VAL A 267 -21.69 4.05 11.40
C VAL A 267 -23.12 3.55 11.58
N MET A 268 -24.11 4.45 11.57
CA MET A 268 -25.52 4.09 11.72
C MET A 268 -26.01 3.21 10.57
N LYS A 269 -25.57 3.44 9.32
CA LYS A 269 -25.89 2.57 8.20
C LYS A 269 -25.28 1.17 8.32
N MET A 270 -24.09 1.05 8.92
CA MET A 270 -23.47 -0.26 9.17
C MET A 270 -24.25 -1.06 10.22
N LEU A 271 -24.96 -0.38 11.11
CA LEU A 271 -25.80 -0.96 12.17
C LEU A 271 -27.25 -1.21 11.74
N ASP A 272 -27.60 -1.02 10.47
CA ASP A 272 -28.95 -1.26 9.97
C ASP A 272 -29.40 -2.70 10.30
N GLU A 273 -30.63 -2.84 10.77
CA GLU A 273 -31.22 -4.14 11.13
C GLU A 273 -31.31 -5.07 9.93
N ASN A 274 -31.64 -4.52 8.75
CA ASN A 274 -31.68 -5.26 7.51
C ASN A 274 -30.24 -5.35 6.91
N PRO A 275 -29.64 -6.55 6.79
CA PRO A 275 -28.30 -6.72 6.23
C PRO A 275 -28.14 -6.15 4.83
N ASN A 276 -29.20 -6.15 4.02
CA ASN A 276 -29.15 -5.63 2.65
C ASN A 276 -28.94 -4.12 2.57
N ASN A 277 -29.35 -3.37 3.60
CA ASN A 277 -29.16 -1.93 3.70
C ASN A 277 -27.76 -1.56 4.15
N ARG A 278 -27.02 -2.49 4.77
CA ARG A 278 -25.65 -2.23 5.23
C ARG A 278 -24.74 -2.02 4.02
N PRO A 279 -23.86 -1.01 4.05
CA PRO A 279 -22.88 -0.82 3.00
C PRO A 279 -21.92 -2.03 2.93
N ASN A 280 -21.30 -2.26 1.80
CA ASN A 280 -20.15 -3.16 1.71
C ASN A 280 -18.85 -2.40 2.06
N CYS A 281 -17.71 -3.09 2.15
CA CYS A 281 -16.44 -2.47 2.48
C CYS A 281 -16.03 -1.38 1.47
N PHE A 282 -16.34 -1.57 0.20
CA PHE A 282 -16.05 -0.59 -0.85
C PHE A 282 -16.87 0.69 -0.68
N ASP A 283 -18.15 0.59 -0.35
CA ASP A 283 -19.01 1.75 -0.07
C ASP A 283 -18.53 2.51 1.15
N ILE A 284 -18.17 1.79 2.24
CA ILE A 284 -17.61 2.38 3.45
C ILE A 284 -16.33 3.16 3.12
N TYR A 285 -15.43 2.52 2.39
CA TYR A 285 -14.15 3.12 2.01
C TYR A 285 -14.36 4.41 1.20
N ASN A 286 -15.27 4.40 0.22
CA ASN A 286 -15.60 5.58 -0.59
C ASN A 286 -16.15 6.74 0.24
N VAL A 287 -17.02 6.45 1.22
CA VAL A 287 -17.55 7.48 2.13
C VAL A 287 -16.43 8.07 2.98
N LEU A 288 -15.55 7.23 3.56
CA LEU A 288 -14.42 7.67 4.36
C LEU A 288 -13.44 8.55 3.57
N ILE A 289 -13.15 8.17 2.32
CA ILE A 289 -12.30 8.98 1.43
C ILE A 289 -12.91 10.36 1.17
N LYS A 290 -14.22 10.41 0.91
CA LYS A 290 -14.93 11.70 0.76
C LYS A 290 -14.85 12.55 2.04
N ILE A 291 -15.01 11.91 3.21
CA ILE A 291 -14.93 12.59 4.51
C ILE A 291 -13.52 13.16 4.74
N LYS A 292 -12.48 12.43 4.39
CA LYS A 292 -11.08 12.82 4.65
C LYS A 292 -10.54 13.93 3.76
N LYS A 293 -11.30 14.45 2.81
CA LYS A 293 -10.85 15.46 1.83
C LYS A 293 -9.52 15.08 1.14
N THR A 294 -9.34 13.79 0.83
CA THR A 294 -8.10 13.29 0.20
C THR A 294 -7.99 13.61 -1.30
N ASN A 295 -8.87 14.46 -1.79
CA ASN A 295 -8.80 14.93 -3.17
C ASN A 295 -7.48 15.66 -3.48
N SER A 296 -6.76 16.16 -2.46
CA SER A 296 -5.52 16.91 -2.66
C SER A 296 -4.41 16.10 -3.34
N SER A 297 -4.22 14.83 -2.98
CA SER A 297 -3.22 13.96 -3.63
C SER A 297 -3.54 13.74 -5.10
N PHE A 298 -4.80 13.43 -5.41
CA PHE A 298 -5.25 13.25 -6.80
C PHE A 298 -5.20 14.56 -7.58
N ASN A 299 -5.67 15.64 -6.97
CA ASN A 299 -5.62 16.97 -7.58
C ASN A 299 -4.18 17.34 -7.95
N SER A 300 -3.23 17.14 -7.04
CA SER A 300 -1.82 17.44 -7.28
C SER A 300 -1.24 16.61 -8.44
N VAL A 301 -1.50 15.30 -8.47
CA VAL A 301 -1.01 14.42 -9.55
C VAL A 301 -1.67 14.75 -10.88
N ILE A 302 -2.99 14.90 -10.91
CA ILE A 302 -3.73 15.17 -12.15
C ILE A 302 -3.33 16.53 -12.72
N ASN A 303 -3.21 17.58 -11.88
CA ASN A 303 -2.73 18.89 -12.31
C ASN A 303 -1.30 18.83 -12.85
N CYS A 304 -0.43 18.04 -12.20
CA CYS A 304 0.93 17.82 -12.66
C CYS A 304 0.95 17.15 -14.04
N LEU A 305 0.27 16.03 -14.21
CA LEU A 305 0.22 15.31 -15.48
C LEU A 305 -0.44 16.14 -16.59
N ALA A 306 -1.50 16.88 -16.28
CA ALA A 306 -2.16 17.80 -17.22
C ALA A 306 -1.27 18.98 -17.65
N SER A 307 -0.25 19.32 -16.88
CA SER A 307 0.69 20.41 -17.22
C SER A 307 1.66 20.04 -18.34
N PHE A 308 1.86 18.76 -18.60
CA PHE A 308 2.71 18.29 -19.69
C PHE A 308 1.93 18.25 -21.01
N ASP A 309 2.21 19.17 -21.92
CA ASP A 309 1.49 19.30 -23.21
C ASP A 309 1.50 18.01 -24.02
N LYS A 310 2.63 17.29 -24.07
CA LYS A 310 2.72 16.00 -24.76
C LYS A 310 1.71 14.97 -24.24
N ILE A 311 1.51 14.89 -22.92
CA ILE A 311 0.57 13.94 -22.31
C ILE A 311 -0.86 14.38 -22.60
N TYR A 312 -1.13 15.67 -22.43
CA TYR A 312 -2.44 16.24 -22.71
C TYR A 312 -2.85 16.02 -24.17
N ASP A 313 -1.98 16.39 -25.11
CA ASP A 313 -2.24 16.25 -26.56
C ASP A 313 -2.47 14.80 -26.96
N TYR A 314 -1.68 13.88 -26.42
CA TYR A 314 -1.85 12.45 -26.65
C TYR A 314 -3.20 11.91 -26.17
N LEU A 315 -3.57 12.24 -24.93
CA LEU A 315 -4.81 11.75 -24.33
C LEU A 315 -6.07 12.35 -24.99
N ILE A 316 -5.99 13.56 -25.55
CA ILE A 316 -7.15 14.28 -26.06
C ILE A 316 -7.29 14.18 -27.57
N LYS A 317 -6.18 14.20 -28.34
CA LYS A 317 -6.24 14.12 -29.81
C LYS A 317 -6.59 12.72 -30.32
N ASP A 318 -6.27 11.69 -29.54
CA ASP A 318 -6.48 10.28 -29.91
C ASP A 318 -7.74 9.67 -29.27
N GLU A 319 -8.71 10.49 -28.86
CA GLU A 319 -9.98 10.05 -28.25
C GLU A 319 -10.69 8.95 -29.07
N ASN A 320 -10.56 8.97 -30.40
CA ASN A 320 -11.12 7.96 -31.30
C ASN A 320 -10.36 6.60 -31.27
N ASN A 321 -9.10 6.58 -30.84
CA ASN A 321 -8.30 5.35 -30.78
C ASN A 321 -8.69 4.47 -29.58
N PHE A 322 -9.30 5.06 -28.53
CA PHE A 322 -9.77 4.33 -27.36
C PHE A 322 -11.09 3.57 -27.59
N ASN A 323 -11.82 3.89 -28.68
CA ASN A 323 -13.13 3.28 -28.99
C ASN A 323 -13.07 1.96 -29.78
N ASN A 324 -11.90 1.43 -30.10
CA ASN A 324 -11.75 0.28 -31.02
C ASN A 324 -12.11 -1.10 -30.45
N GLY A 325 -12.91 -1.22 -29.40
CA GLY A 325 -13.53 -2.47 -28.96
C GLY A 325 -12.58 -3.54 -28.38
N LYS A 326 -11.27 -3.25 -28.25
CA LYS A 326 -10.26 -4.18 -27.77
C LYS A 326 -10.07 -4.18 -26.25
N LEU A 327 -10.64 -3.21 -25.53
CA LEU A 327 -10.52 -3.08 -24.07
C LEU A 327 -11.74 -3.66 -23.37
N GLU A 328 -11.52 -4.32 -22.23
CA GLU A 328 -12.61 -4.70 -21.35
C GLU A 328 -13.36 -3.46 -20.84
N LYS A 329 -14.67 -3.57 -20.61
CA LYS A 329 -15.55 -2.46 -20.23
C LYS A 329 -15.04 -1.68 -19.01
N VAL A 330 -14.39 -2.34 -18.06
CA VAL A 330 -13.81 -1.72 -16.84
C VAL A 330 -12.55 -0.93 -17.14
N GLU A 331 -11.73 -1.41 -18.07
CA GLU A 331 -10.48 -0.77 -18.49
C GLU A 331 -10.74 0.49 -19.30
N PHE A 332 -11.71 0.42 -20.21
CA PHE A 332 -12.17 1.58 -20.97
C PHE A 332 -12.68 2.70 -20.04
N LYS A 333 -13.47 2.35 -19.02
CA LYS A 333 -13.98 3.30 -18.03
C LYS A 333 -12.87 4.01 -17.25
N PHE A 334 -11.80 3.29 -16.89
CA PHE A 334 -10.66 3.87 -16.18
C PHE A 334 -9.95 4.93 -17.03
N ILE A 335 -9.62 4.59 -18.29
CA ILE A 335 -8.98 5.52 -19.22
C ILE A 335 -9.86 6.74 -19.45
N GLN A 336 -11.14 6.54 -19.75
CA GLN A 336 -12.08 7.62 -20.02
C GLN A 336 -12.17 8.60 -18.85
N THR A 337 -12.34 8.11 -17.62
CA THR A 337 -12.43 8.96 -16.43
C THR A 337 -11.12 9.70 -16.13
N PHE A 338 -9.97 9.07 -16.41
CA PHE A 338 -8.66 9.70 -16.31
C PHE A 338 -8.51 10.84 -17.33
N MET A 339 -8.87 10.60 -18.60
CA MET A 339 -8.85 11.62 -19.65
C MET A 339 -9.75 12.82 -19.32
N GLU A 340 -10.96 12.58 -18.82
CA GLU A 340 -11.88 13.63 -18.39
C GLU A 340 -11.29 14.47 -17.23
N ALA A 341 -10.59 13.83 -16.29
CA ALA A 341 -9.92 14.53 -15.20
C ALA A 341 -8.76 15.40 -15.73
N ILE A 342 -7.90 14.86 -16.60
CA ILE A 342 -6.80 15.60 -17.24
C ILE A 342 -7.33 16.78 -18.06
N LYS A 343 -8.38 16.58 -18.86
CA LYS A 343 -9.04 17.64 -19.66
C LYS A 343 -9.62 18.76 -18.78
N SER A 344 -10.26 18.37 -17.67
CA SER A 344 -10.80 19.31 -16.70
C SER A 344 -9.70 20.15 -16.04
N ALA A 345 -8.58 19.54 -15.65
CA ALA A 345 -7.45 20.23 -15.05
C ALA A 345 -6.82 21.26 -16.00
N LYS A 346 -6.61 20.89 -17.27
CA LYS A 346 -6.00 21.77 -18.28
C LYS A 346 -6.90 22.97 -18.65
N THR A 347 -8.21 22.72 -18.80
CA THR A 347 -9.16 23.74 -19.27
C THR A 347 -9.50 24.78 -18.21
N TYR A 348 -9.66 24.34 -16.96
CA TYR A 348 -10.20 25.21 -15.90
C TYR A 348 -9.14 25.67 -14.90
N ARG A 349 -7.87 25.22 -15.01
CA ARG A 349 -6.80 25.42 -14.01
C ARG A 349 -7.18 25.01 -12.58
N ASN A 350 -8.42 24.56 -12.39
CA ASN A 350 -8.96 23.94 -11.18
C ASN A 350 -9.82 22.75 -11.60
N LEU A 351 -9.55 21.58 -11.04
CA LEU A 351 -10.31 20.38 -11.31
C LEU A 351 -11.77 20.54 -10.88
N LYS A 352 -12.71 20.30 -11.79
CA LYS A 352 -14.11 20.18 -11.40
C LYS A 352 -14.26 18.98 -10.47
N THR A 353 -14.84 19.22 -9.31
CA THR A 353 -15.05 18.21 -8.26
C THR A 353 -15.72 16.93 -8.79
N LYS A 354 -16.61 17.05 -9.78
CA LYS A 354 -17.28 15.90 -10.39
C LYS A 354 -16.32 15.01 -11.17
N SER A 355 -15.48 15.57 -12.04
CA SER A 355 -14.55 14.79 -12.88
C SER A 355 -13.50 14.06 -12.04
N ILE A 356 -12.94 14.76 -11.05
CA ILE A 356 -11.96 14.13 -10.15
C ILE A 356 -12.59 13.03 -9.31
N ASN A 357 -13.79 13.24 -8.75
CA ASN A 357 -14.47 12.22 -7.95
C ASN A 357 -14.84 11.00 -8.79
N THR A 358 -15.22 11.19 -10.06
CA THR A 358 -15.51 10.07 -10.97
C THR A 358 -14.24 9.26 -11.22
N PHE A 359 -13.12 9.92 -11.49
CA PHE A 359 -11.82 9.25 -11.66
C PHE A 359 -11.37 8.55 -10.38
N ILE A 360 -11.45 9.22 -9.22
CA ILE A 360 -11.10 8.65 -7.92
C ILE A 360 -11.89 7.37 -7.67
N ASN A 361 -13.21 7.38 -7.89
CA ASN A 361 -14.04 6.20 -7.69
C ASN A 361 -13.61 5.04 -8.60
N CYS A 362 -13.35 5.33 -9.89
CA CYS A 362 -12.88 4.34 -10.84
C CYS A 362 -11.48 3.81 -10.50
N PHE A 363 -10.60 4.70 -10.04
CA PHE A 363 -9.27 4.35 -9.55
C PHE A 363 -9.33 3.37 -8.37
N TYR A 364 -10.23 3.62 -7.40
CA TYR A 364 -10.42 2.69 -6.27
C TYR A 364 -11.03 1.36 -6.67
N GLU A 365 -11.94 1.33 -7.64
CA GLU A 365 -12.42 0.08 -8.23
C GLU A 365 -11.23 -0.77 -8.75
N LYS A 366 -10.25 -0.14 -9.38
CA LYS A 366 -9.05 -0.82 -9.89
C LYS A 366 -8.06 -1.21 -8.80
N ILE A 367 -7.75 -0.32 -7.84
CA ILE A 367 -6.82 -0.63 -6.74
C ILE A 367 -7.29 -1.82 -5.93
N SER A 368 -8.59 -1.91 -5.67
CA SER A 368 -9.14 -3.04 -4.96
C SER A 368 -8.82 -4.38 -5.64
N ILE A 369 -8.57 -4.39 -6.97
CA ILE A 369 -8.14 -5.56 -7.73
C ILE A 369 -6.66 -5.90 -7.46
N TYR A 370 -5.81 -4.91 -7.21
CA TYR A 370 -4.36 -5.10 -7.02
C TYR A 370 -3.93 -5.26 -5.55
N GLY A 371 -4.88 -5.17 -4.59
CA GLY A 371 -4.57 -5.33 -3.15
C GLY A 371 -3.69 -4.23 -2.57
N ILE A 372 -3.65 -3.05 -3.19
CA ILE A 372 -2.86 -1.92 -2.73
C ILE A 372 -3.75 -1.05 -1.85
N ASP A 373 -3.59 -1.19 -0.54
CA ASP A 373 -4.35 -0.46 0.47
C ASP A 373 -3.47 0.53 1.27
N GLU A 374 -2.29 0.85 0.75
CA GLU A 374 -1.46 1.87 1.36
C GLU A 374 -2.10 3.26 1.21
N PHE A 375 -1.79 4.16 2.15
CA PHE A 375 -2.13 5.56 2.07
C PHE A 375 -1.84 6.09 0.67
N ILE A 376 -2.86 6.66 0.02
CA ILE A 376 -2.74 7.15 -1.34
C ILE A 376 -1.89 8.41 -1.34
N THR A 377 -0.60 8.19 -1.43
CA THR A 377 0.36 9.25 -1.69
C THR A 377 0.34 9.60 -3.18
N PRO A 378 0.72 10.82 -3.57
CA PRO A 378 0.85 11.17 -4.97
C PRO A 378 1.73 10.18 -5.75
N MET A 379 2.80 9.66 -5.14
CA MET A 379 3.67 8.69 -5.79
C MET A 379 2.98 7.34 -6.05
N ASN A 380 2.13 6.88 -5.13
CA ASN A 380 1.36 5.66 -5.33
C ASN A 380 0.32 5.82 -6.46
N ILE A 381 -0.29 7.00 -6.58
CA ILE A 381 -1.19 7.32 -7.69
C ILE A 381 -0.43 7.26 -9.02
N ILE A 382 0.73 7.90 -9.10
CA ILE A 382 1.58 7.89 -10.29
C ILE A 382 1.97 6.45 -10.65
N LYS A 383 2.43 5.67 -9.68
CA LYS A 383 2.82 4.26 -9.86
C LYS A 383 1.70 3.42 -10.44
N ILE A 384 0.48 3.57 -9.94
CA ILE A 384 -0.68 2.81 -10.41
C ILE A 384 -1.09 3.23 -11.82
N ILE A 385 -1.15 4.54 -12.07
CA ILE A 385 -1.44 5.07 -13.42
C ILE A 385 -0.40 4.54 -14.41
N PHE A 386 0.87 4.62 -14.08
CA PHE A 386 1.94 4.20 -14.97
C PHE A 386 1.95 2.70 -15.20
N ASN A 387 1.80 1.88 -14.15
CA ASN A 387 1.68 0.43 -14.30
C ASN A 387 0.48 0.06 -15.17
N TYR A 388 -0.63 0.78 -15.03
CA TYR A 388 -1.80 0.54 -15.86
C TYR A 388 -1.49 0.78 -17.34
N PHE A 389 -0.87 1.91 -17.68
CA PHE A 389 -0.48 2.21 -19.06
C PHE A 389 0.64 1.31 -19.60
N MET A 390 1.48 0.76 -18.72
CA MET A 390 2.49 -0.25 -19.10
C MET A 390 1.86 -1.58 -19.53
N THR A 391 0.84 -2.04 -18.78
CA THR A 391 0.29 -3.39 -18.97
C THR A 391 -0.88 -3.45 -19.96
N ASN A 392 -1.63 -2.36 -20.11
CA ASN A 392 -2.91 -2.35 -20.82
C ASN A 392 -2.97 -1.35 -21.99
N SER A 393 -1.83 -0.86 -22.47
CA SER A 393 -1.86 0.09 -23.59
C SER A 393 -2.09 -0.65 -24.91
N PRO A 394 -3.25 -0.45 -25.57
CA PRO A 394 -3.54 -1.04 -26.87
C PRO A 394 -2.84 -0.31 -28.02
N PHE A 395 -1.99 0.68 -27.75
CA PHE A 395 -1.50 1.64 -28.75
C PHE A 395 -0.07 1.35 -29.14
N GLU A 396 0.10 1.00 -30.41
CA GLU A 396 1.38 1.05 -31.10
C GLU A 396 1.66 2.50 -31.53
N PHE A 397 2.72 3.11 -31.01
CA PHE A 397 3.24 4.38 -31.52
C PHE A 397 4.34 4.07 -32.55
N ASN A 398 4.11 4.43 -33.79
CA ASN A 398 5.07 4.20 -34.87
C ASN A 398 6.27 5.14 -34.86
N ASN A 399 6.34 6.11 -33.95
CA ASN A 399 7.43 7.08 -33.87
C ASN A 399 7.82 7.33 -32.40
N ILE A 400 8.72 6.51 -31.88
CA ILE A 400 9.56 6.93 -30.76
C ILE A 400 10.53 7.96 -31.33
N ILE A 401 10.15 9.25 -31.23
CA ILE A 401 10.97 10.34 -31.75
C ILE A 401 12.27 10.36 -30.96
N GLY A 402 13.34 9.88 -31.59
CA GLY A 402 14.71 10.29 -31.37
C GLY A 402 15.19 10.38 -29.91
N LYS A 403 14.97 9.33 -29.08
CA LYS A 403 15.77 9.21 -27.86
C LYS A 403 17.20 8.83 -28.29
N LYS A 404 18.12 9.81 -28.17
CA LYS A 404 19.54 9.50 -28.41
C LYS A 404 20.03 8.58 -27.30
N LEU A 405 20.43 7.40 -27.69
CA LEU A 405 21.33 6.55 -26.92
C LEU A 405 22.64 7.30 -26.68
N VAL A 406 23.31 7.03 -25.59
CA VAL A 406 24.73 7.38 -25.41
C VAL A 406 25.49 6.43 -26.34
N GLU A 407 25.69 6.86 -27.59
CA GLU A 407 26.04 5.96 -28.70
C GLU A 407 27.46 5.37 -28.58
N ASP A 408 28.42 6.11 -27.98
CA ASP A 408 29.83 5.79 -28.18
C ASP A 408 30.40 4.63 -27.33
N GLU A 409 29.79 4.27 -26.21
CA GLU A 409 30.32 3.21 -25.33
C GLU A 409 29.64 1.83 -25.50
N TYR A 410 28.50 1.74 -26.22
CA TYR A 410 27.64 0.56 -26.23
C TYR A 410 27.47 -0.10 -27.58
N GLU A 411 28.09 0.41 -28.64
CA GLU A 411 27.96 -0.14 -30.01
C GLU A 411 28.36 -1.59 -30.09
N ASN A 412 29.27 -2.08 -29.25
CA ASN A 412 29.75 -3.46 -29.24
C ASN A 412 29.04 -4.39 -28.25
N ASN A 413 28.07 -3.90 -27.45
CA ASN A 413 27.38 -4.73 -26.47
C ASN A 413 26.03 -5.22 -27.00
N ILE A 414 26.04 -6.43 -27.59
CA ILE A 414 24.88 -7.09 -28.21
C ILE A 414 23.72 -7.27 -27.18
N ILE A 415 24.02 -7.58 -25.91
CA ILE A 415 23.01 -7.81 -24.87
C ILE A 415 22.27 -6.50 -24.59
N LEU A 416 23.00 -5.40 -24.49
CA LEU A 416 22.45 -4.08 -24.26
C LEU A 416 21.57 -3.63 -25.43
N LYS A 417 22.05 -3.80 -26.69
CA LYS A 417 21.26 -3.51 -27.90
C LYS A 417 19.95 -4.31 -27.96
N ASN A 418 20.00 -5.58 -27.60
CA ASN A 418 18.82 -6.43 -27.62
C ASN A 418 17.80 -6.00 -26.54
N LYS A 419 18.28 -5.66 -25.33
CA LYS A 419 17.40 -5.15 -24.25
C LYS A 419 16.75 -3.82 -24.60
N ILE A 420 17.48 -2.92 -25.25
CA ILE A 420 16.93 -1.63 -25.71
C ILE A 420 15.88 -1.87 -26.80
N LYS A 421 16.16 -2.72 -27.79
CA LYS A 421 15.19 -3.09 -28.83
C LYS A 421 13.95 -3.78 -28.25
N GLU A 422 14.13 -4.66 -27.28
CA GLU A 422 13.05 -5.31 -26.56
C GLU A 422 12.18 -4.25 -25.85
N PHE A 423 12.80 -3.32 -25.11
CA PHE A 423 12.10 -2.22 -24.47
C PHE A 423 11.32 -1.35 -25.47
N GLU A 424 11.97 -0.93 -26.55
CA GLU A 424 11.34 -0.14 -27.61
C GLU A 424 10.20 -0.87 -28.33
N SER A 425 10.31 -2.19 -28.48
CA SER A 425 9.26 -3.00 -29.13
C SER A 425 8.06 -3.26 -28.22
N GLN A 426 8.31 -3.45 -26.91
CA GLN A 426 7.26 -3.76 -25.94
C GLN A 426 6.50 -2.52 -25.45
N TYR A 427 7.15 -1.35 -25.42
CA TYR A 427 6.63 -0.16 -24.73
C TYR A 427 6.52 1.03 -25.67
N LYS A 428 5.60 0.95 -26.62
CA LYS A 428 5.41 1.96 -27.68
C LYS A 428 4.39 3.06 -27.32
N ASN A 429 4.21 3.41 -26.04
CA ASN A 429 3.27 4.47 -25.67
C ASN A 429 3.95 5.72 -25.11
N ILE A 430 3.26 6.84 -25.17
CA ILE A 430 3.83 8.15 -24.81
C ILE A 430 4.19 8.27 -23.32
N PHE A 431 3.45 7.60 -22.43
CA PHE A 431 3.80 7.58 -21.01
C PHE A 431 5.14 6.90 -20.80
N VAL A 432 5.34 5.74 -21.43
CA VAL A 432 6.60 5.03 -21.34
C VAL A 432 7.71 5.87 -21.96
N SER A 433 7.50 6.40 -23.18
CA SER A 433 8.52 7.19 -23.85
C SER A 433 8.87 8.49 -23.10
N SER A 434 7.95 9.09 -22.36
CA SER A 434 8.19 10.35 -21.65
C SER A 434 8.83 10.15 -20.27
N PHE A 435 8.43 9.11 -19.52
CA PHE A 435 8.80 8.94 -18.11
C PHE A 435 9.76 7.79 -17.85
N TYR A 436 9.72 6.74 -18.66
CA TYR A 436 10.55 5.56 -18.41
C TYR A 436 11.95 5.74 -18.96
N PHE A 437 12.91 5.19 -18.23
CA PHE A 437 14.32 5.21 -18.58
C PHE A 437 15.02 3.90 -18.23
N LEU A 438 16.15 3.66 -18.87
CA LEU A 438 16.96 2.48 -18.64
C LEU A 438 18.18 2.85 -17.81
N VAL A 439 18.41 2.10 -16.76
CA VAL A 439 19.59 2.25 -15.88
C VAL A 439 20.44 1.00 -16.00
N LEU A 440 21.68 1.18 -16.40
CA LEU A 440 22.70 0.16 -16.35
C LEU A 440 23.33 0.16 -14.96
N ASN A 441 23.17 -0.93 -14.22
CA ASN A 441 23.85 -1.14 -12.95
C ASN A 441 25.09 -2.00 -13.19
N THR A 442 26.25 -1.50 -12.81
CA THR A 442 27.53 -2.18 -12.91
C THR A 442 28.07 -2.43 -11.50
N TYR A 443 28.38 -3.67 -11.20
CA TYR A 443 28.89 -4.10 -9.90
C TYR A 443 30.37 -4.45 -10.04
N LYS A 444 31.23 -3.76 -9.26
CA LYS A 444 32.69 -3.87 -9.34
C LYS A 444 33.27 -4.40 -8.04
N CYS A 445 34.34 -5.21 -8.19
CA CYS A 445 35.10 -5.70 -7.06
C CYS A 445 35.91 -4.57 -6.42
N GLN A 446 35.74 -4.33 -5.12
CA GLN A 446 36.51 -3.31 -4.41
C GLN A 446 38.02 -3.56 -4.39
N LYS A 447 38.46 -4.82 -4.47
CA LYS A 447 39.88 -5.17 -4.40
C LYS A 447 40.63 -4.92 -5.71
N CYS A 448 40.03 -5.27 -6.86
CA CYS A 448 40.69 -5.20 -8.17
C CYS A 448 39.96 -4.30 -9.18
N ASN A 449 38.86 -3.67 -8.78
CA ASN A 449 38.03 -2.78 -9.59
C ASN A 449 37.46 -3.41 -10.88
N ILE A 450 37.49 -4.75 -11.00
CA ILE A 450 36.96 -5.46 -12.17
C ILE A 450 35.46 -5.64 -12.00
N GLN A 451 34.75 -5.52 -13.11
CA GLN A 451 33.31 -5.76 -13.18
C GLN A 451 33.01 -7.23 -12.88
N ILE A 452 32.13 -7.46 -11.88
CA ILE A 452 31.67 -8.79 -11.49
C ILE A 452 30.36 -9.12 -12.20
N TYR A 453 29.45 -8.15 -12.24
CA TYR A 453 28.09 -8.33 -12.76
C TYR A 453 27.56 -7.03 -13.35
N GLN A 454 26.61 -7.15 -14.27
CA GLN A 454 25.93 -6.01 -14.89
C GLN A 454 24.48 -6.37 -15.19
N ASN A 455 23.55 -5.47 -14.91
CA ASN A 455 22.14 -5.62 -15.28
C ASN A 455 21.53 -4.30 -15.73
N ILE A 456 20.38 -4.39 -16.39
CA ILE A 456 19.62 -3.22 -16.85
C ILE A 456 18.27 -3.22 -16.13
N ASP A 457 17.98 -2.11 -15.46
CA ASP A 457 16.68 -1.86 -14.82
C ASP A 457 15.86 -0.87 -15.65
N ILE A 458 14.57 -1.14 -15.77
CA ILE A 458 13.59 -0.19 -16.27
C ILE A 458 13.06 0.62 -15.08
N LYS A 459 13.21 1.93 -15.14
CA LYS A 459 12.76 2.85 -14.07
C LYS A 459 11.85 3.93 -14.65
N TYR A 460 10.95 4.46 -13.84
CA TYR A 460 10.15 5.65 -14.17
C TYR A 460 10.35 6.77 -13.12
N ASN A 461 11.06 6.48 -12.03
CA ASN A 461 11.42 7.44 -11.00
C ASN A 461 12.74 7.06 -10.34
N LEU A 462 13.37 8.03 -9.70
CA LEU A 462 14.47 7.82 -8.76
C LEU A 462 13.95 7.96 -7.34
N GLU A 463 14.13 6.93 -6.52
CA GLU A 463 13.81 6.96 -5.09
C GLU A 463 15.01 7.46 -4.31
N LEU A 464 14.94 8.69 -3.83
CA LEU A 464 16.01 9.37 -3.14
C LEU A 464 15.75 9.36 -1.63
N LEU A 465 16.33 8.38 -0.93
CA LEU A 465 16.21 8.25 0.52
C LEU A 465 17.46 8.80 1.18
N LYS A 466 17.34 9.81 2.05
CA LYS A 466 18.41 10.21 2.97
C LYS A 466 17.91 10.73 4.30
N ASN A 467 18.77 10.57 5.33
CA ASN A 467 18.47 10.89 6.72
C ASN A 467 18.66 12.39 7.00
N ASP A 468 17.96 12.89 7.98
CA ASP A 468 17.99 14.10 8.84
C ASP A 468 18.77 15.38 8.47
N LYS A 469 19.63 15.40 7.45
CA LYS A 469 20.32 16.61 6.98
C LYS A 469 19.69 17.15 5.69
N ILE A 470 19.72 18.47 5.51
CA ILE A 470 19.28 19.12 4.27
C ILE A 470 20.40 19.00 3.24
N TYR A 471 20.11 18.38 2.11
CA TYR A 471 21.04 18.19 0.99
C TYR A 471 20.55 18.93 -0.25
N ASN A 472 21.46 19.27 -1.15
CA ASN A 472 21.10 19.69 -2.50
C ASN A 472 20.64 18.47 -3.31
N ILE A 473 19.72 18.67 -4.25
CA ILE A 473 19.22 17.57 -5.10
C ILE A 473 20.35 16.93 -5.90
N SER A 474 21.25 17.73 -6.47
CA SER A 474 22.41 17.24 -7.23
C SER A 474 23.31 16.29 -6.41
N GLU A 475 23.53 16.58 -5.12
CA GLU A 475 24.30 15.72 -4.23
C GLU A 475 23.61 14.37 -4.02
N ILE A 476 22.31 14.38 -3.74
CA ILE A 476 21.55 13.15 -3.49
C ILE A 476 21.44 12.29 -4.75
N VAL A 477 21.23 12.93 -5.90
CA VAL A 477 21.20 12.25 -7.19
C VAL A 477 22.56 11.63 -7.50
N THR A 478 23.64 12.36 -7.28
CA THR A 478 25.01 11.85 -7.48
C THR A 478 25.29 10.63 -6.60
N ASP A 479 24.88 10.68 -5.33
CA ASP A 479 25.02 9.55 -4.41
C ASP A 479 24.16 8.34 -4.81
N TYR A 480 22.97 8.56 -5.41
CA TYR A 480 22.15 7.48 -5.92
C TYR A 480 22.85 6.69 -7.04
N PHE A 481 23.66 7.39 -7.87
CA PHE A 481 24.37 6.77 -8.99
C PHE A 481 25.70 6.11 -8.58
N LYS A 482 26.22 6.42 -7.38
CA LYS A 482 27.45 5.82 -6.82
C LYS A 482 27.19 5.30 -5.41
N LYS A 483 26.97 4.01 -5.27
CA LYS A 483 26.64 3.37 -3.98
C LYS A 483 27.57 2.21 -3.66
N LYS A 484 27.93 2.08 -2.37
CA LYS A 484 28.57 0.87 -1.85
C LYS A 484 27.51 -0.05 -1.27
N ILE A 485 27.48 -1.29 -1.74
CA ILE A 485 26.53 -2.30 -1.25
C ILE A 485 27.25 -3.30 -0.36
N PHE A 486 26.72 -3.51 0.85
CA PHE A 486 27.15 -4.59 1.73
C PHE A 486 26.46 -5.90 1.28
N LEU A 487 27.27 -6.90 0.93
CA LEU A 487 26.75 -8.22 0.59
C LEU A 487 26.44 -9.01 1.87
N ASN A 488 25.17 -9.02 2.27
CA ASN A 488 24.72 -10.02 3.23
C ASN A 488 24.70 -11.40 2.53
N LEU A 489 25.33 -12.39 3.15
CA LEU A 489 25.43 -13.80 2.67
C LEU A 489 24.08 -14.51 2.41
N GLY A 490 22.96 -13.78 2.49
CA GLY A 490 21.58 -14.26 2.25
C GLY A 490 20.83 -13.55 1.15
N MET A 491 21.43 -12.65 0.39
CA MET A 491 20.75 -12.07 -0.77
C MET A 491 20.67 -13.08 -1.89
N ASN A 492 19.44 -13.47 -2.25
CA ASN A 492 19.12 -14.27 -3.43
C ASN A 492 19.49 -13.48 -4.70
N THR A 493 20.71 -13.69 -5.20
CA THR A 493 21.22 -13.10 -6.45
C THR A 493 20.75 -13.88 -7.68
N GLY A 494 19.61 -14.61 -7.60
CA GLY A 494 19.09 -15.37 -8.74
C GLY A 494 20.03 -16.49 -9.23
N GLY A 495 20.86 -17.06 -8.36
CA GLY A 495 21.77 -18.15 -8.70
C GLY A 495 23.14 -17.73 -9.24
N TYR A 496 23.47 -16.45 -9.27
CA TYR A 496 24.79 -15.97 -9.71
C TYR A 496 25.79 -15.95 -8.53
N SER A 497 26.95 -16.57 -8.74
CA SER A 497 28.08 -16.44 -7.83
C SER A 497 28.68 -15.04 -7.94
N LEU A 498 28.67 -14.28 -6.87
CA LEU A 498 29.30 -12.95 -6.79
C LEU A 498 30.82 -13.02 -6.53
N THR A 499 31.44 -14.15 -6.84
CA THR A 499 32.87 -14.33 -6.75
C THR A 499 33.57 -13.52 -7.86
N CYS A 500 34.55 -12.70 -7.50
CA CYS A 500 35.27 -11.92 -8.48
C CYS A 500 36.04 -12.85 -9.44
N PRO A 501 35.85 -12.76 -10.77
CA PRO A 501 36.50 -13.64 -11.73
C PRO A 501 38.01 -13.46 -11.77
N ASN A 502 38.54 -12.34 -11.32
CA ASN A 502 39.97 -12.05 -11.36
C ASN A 502 40.71 -12.43 -10.07
N CYS A 503 40.17 -12.10 -8.90
CA CYS A 503 40.87 -12.36 -7.64
C CYS A 503 40.33 -13.58 -6.88
N GLY A 504 39.30 -14.25 -7.40
CA GLY A 504 38.71 -15.48 -6.82
C GLY A 504 38.03 -15.28 -5.46
N ILE A 505 37.93 -14.05 -4.96
CA ILE A 505 37.42 -13.73 -3.63
C ILE A 505 35.95 -13.30 -3.73
N MET A 506 35.13 -13.76 -2.82
CA MET A 506 33.79 -13.23 -2.58
C MET A 506 33.91 -11.94 -1.75
N PRO A 507 33.67 -10.75 -2.34
CA PRO A 507 33.89 -9.49 -1.61
C PRO A 507 32.82 -9.30 -0.55
N LYS A 508 33.19 -8.73 0.60
CA LYS A 508 32.23 -8.30 1.63
C LYS A 508 31.40 -7.10 1.18
N PHE A 509 31.98 -6.26 0.32
CA PHE A 509 31.37 -5.08 -0.27
C PHE A 509 31.62 -5.08 -1.78
N ILE A 510 30.66 -4.57 -2.55
CA ILE A 510 30.79 -4.25 -3.97
C ILE A 510 30.45 -2.79 -4.18
N ASP A 511 31.13 -2.17 -5.12
CA ASP A 511 30.77 -0.86 -5.60
C ASP A 511 29.71 -1.00 -6.69
N GLU A 512 28.54 -0.40 -6.48
CA GLU A 512 27.47 -0.28 -7.46
C GLU A 512 27.60 1.07 -8.16
N GLU A 513 27.79 1.04 -9.47
CA GLU A 513 27.76 2.22 -10.33
C GLU A 513 26.54 2.12 -11.24
N LYS A 514 25.73 3.17 -11.26
CA LYS A 514 24.53 3.26 -12.11
C LYS A 514 24.79 4.28 -13.22
N LYS A 515 24.31 3.99 -14.42
CA LYS A 515 24.37 4.92 -15.56
C LYS A 515 23.04 4.93 -16.27
N ILE A 516 22.47 6.11 -16.56
CA ILE A 516 21.32 6.21 -17.45
C ILE A 516 21.79 5.98 -18.88
N ILE A 517 21.25 4.96 -19.52
CA ILE A 517 21.56 4.63 -20.93
C ILE A 517 20.48 5.09 -21.89
N LEU A 518 19.26 5.28 -21.40
CA LEU A 518 18.17 5.89 -22.12
C LEU A 518 17.48 6.89 -21.18
N ALA A 519 17.61 8.18 -21.47
CA ALA A 519 17.10 9.25 -20.62
C ALA A 519 15.59 9.47 -20.84
N PRO A 520 14.80 9.73 -19.78
CA PRO A 520 13.41 10.13 -19.91
C PRO A 520 13.31 11.61 -20.31
N ASP A 521 12.25 11.99 -21.01
CA ASP A 521 11.94 13.41 -21.25
C ASP A 521 11.57 14.12 -19.94
N ILE A 522 10.93 13.38 -19.02
CA ILE A 522 10.48 13.86 -17.71
C ILE A 522 11.01 12.92 -16.64
N LEU A 523 11.92 13.43 -15.82
CA LEU A 523 12.48 12.67 -14.70
C LEU A 523 11.70 12.95 -13.43
N ILE A 524 11.21 11.88 -12.80
CA ILE A 524 10.49 11.94 -11.53
C ILE A 524 11.45 11.60 -10.40
N LEU A 525 11.61 12.50 -9.44
CA LEU A 525 12.34 12.29 -8.20
C LEU A 525 11.35 12.08 -7.06
N ASN A 526 11.34 10.91 -6.46
CA ASN A 526 10.59 10.61 -5.23
C ASN A 526 11.50 10.95 -4.04
N ILE A 527 11.24 12.08 -3.38
CA ILE A 527 12.11 12.68 -2.38
C ILE A 527 11.41 12.64 -1.03
N LEU A 528 11.61 11.60 -0.25
CA LEU A 528 10.96 11.46 1.07
C LEU A 528 11.73 12.17 2.19
N SER A 529 12.44 13.28 1.89
CA SER A 529 13.31 13.98 2.85
C SER A 529 13.32 15.49 2.66
N PHE A 530 14.02 16.18 3.57
CA PHE A 530 14.26 17.62 3.46
C PHE A 530 15.37 17.88 2.46
N VAL A 531 15.07 18.63 1.39
CA VAL A 531 16.02 18.95 0.34
C VAL A 531 15.97 20.43 -0.03
N LYS A 532 17.07 20.93 -0.55
CA LYS A 532 17.14 22.23 -1.21
C LYS A 532 16.94 22.00 -2.71
N LEU A 533 15.86 22.57 -3.25
CA LEU A 533 15.57 22.52 -4.68
C LEU A 533 16.63 23.27 -5.48
N GLU A 534 17.03 22.69 -6.58
CA GLU A 534 17.88 23.31 -7.58
C GLU A 534 17.10 23.44 -8.88
N GLN A 535 17.25 24.59 -9.55
CA GLN A 535 16.56 24.84 -10.81
C GLN A 535 17.07 23.90 -11.90
N PHE A 536 18.37 23.61 -11.90
CA PHE A 536 19.03 22.73 -12.86
C PHE A 536 19.95 21.76 -12.14
N PHE A 537 20.05 20.55 -12.64
CA PHE A 537 21.11 19.61 -12.28
C PHE A 537 21.43 18.69 -13.47
N ASN A 538 22.60 18.04 -13.42
CA ASN A 538 23.06 17.14 -14.47
C ASN A 538 23.11 15.70 -13.98
N ILE A 539 22.72 14.78 -14.84
CA ILE A 539 22.96 13.34 -14.69
C ILE A 539 23.71 12.87 -15.93
N ASN A 540 24.96 12.46 -15.76
CA ASN A 540 25.88 12.18 -16.88
C ASN A 540 25.95 13.40 -17.81
N ILE A 541 25.61 13.21 -19.10
CA ILE A 541 25.54 14.26 -20.12
C ILE A 541 24.19 14.98 -20.19
N TYR A 542 23.21 14.54 -19.40
CA TYR A 542 21.85 15.08 -19.46
C TYR A 542 21.66 16.19 -18.45
N ARG A 543 21.19 17.35 -18.91
CA ARG A 543 20.79 18.46 -18.05
C ARG A 543 19.27 18.48 -17.90
N TYR A 544 18.83 18.52 -16.64
CA TYR A 544 17.42 18.56 -16.27
C TYR A 544 17.06 19.89 -15.60
N GLU A 545 15.90 20.43 -15.97
CA GLU A 545 15.34 21.65 -15.40
C GLU A 545 14.12 21.34 -14.55
N LEU A 546 14.03 21.93 -13.35
CA LEU A 546 12.87 21.78 -12.47
C LEU A 546 11.62 22.42 -13.13
N PHE A 547 10.58 21.61 -13.29
CA PHE A 547 9.34 22.00 -13.92
C PHE A 547 8.17 22.09 -12.96
N SER A 548 8.00 21.09 -12.08
CA SER A 548 6.94 21.07 -11.08
C SER A 548 7.31 20.20 -9.89
N PHE A 549 6.63 20.40 -8.76
CA PHE A 549 6.82 19.54 -7.60
C PHE A 549 5.58 19.49 -6.73
N ILE A 550 5.51 18.46 -5.89
CA ILE A 550 4.45 18.22 -4.92
C ILE A 550 5.08 18.17 -3.53
N THR A 551 4.46 18.84 -2.57
CA THR A 551 4.85 18.83 -1.16
C THR A 551 3.66 18.58 -0.26
N TYR A 552 3.89 17.99 0.92
CA TYR A 552 2.86 17.77 1.92
C TYR A 552 2.87 18.87 2.98
N ASN A 553 1.78 19.62 3.06
CA ASN A 553 1.56 20.62 4.10
C ASN A 553 1.01 19.94 5.36
N LYS A 554 1.84 19.87 6.41
CA LYS A 554 1.45 19.23 7.68
C LYS A 554 0.33 19.97 8.42
N ASN A 555 0.26 21.29 8.31
CA ASN A 555 -0.72 22.11 9.01
C ASN A 555 -2.12 21.90 8.43
N GLU A 556 -2.24 21.87 7.13
CA GLU A 556 -3.51 21.68 6.43
C GLU A 556 -3.82 20.20 6.14
N GLN A 557 -2.86 19.29 6.39
CA GLN A 557 -2.96 17.86 6.09
C GLN A 557 -3.34 17.57 4.63
N ASN A 558 -2.79 18.35 3.70
CA ASN A 558 -3.04 18.22 2.27
C ASN A 558 -1.73 18.23 1.47
N TYR A 559 -1.81 17.78 0.21
CA TYR A 559 -0.74 17.92 -0.76
C TYR A 559 -0.95 19.19 -1.56
N GLU A 560 0.13 19.93 -1.75
CA GLU A 560 0.20 21.15 -2.53
C GLU A 560 1.01 20.92 -3.80
N PHE A 561 0.62 21.59 -4.86
CA PHE A 561 1.22 21.47 -6.18
C PHE A 561 1.76 22.81 -6.66
N TYR A 562 2.98 22.78 -7.19
CA TYR A 562 3.71 23.93 -7.72
C TYR A 562 4.14 23.65 -9.15
N ILE A 563 3.95 24.60 -10.04
CA ILE A 563 4.38 24.52 -11.43
C ILE A 563 5.13 25.78 -11.87
N LYS A 564 6.16 25.60 -12.69
CA LYS A 564 6.89 26.68 -13.34
C LYS A 564 6.06 27.25 -14.50
N SER A 565 5.93 28.59 -14.53
CA SER A 565 5.27 29.34 -15.61
C SER A 565 6.16 30.48 -16.08
N LYS A 566 6.92 30.29 -17.15
CA LYS A 566 7.97 31.21 -17.62
C LYS A 566 9.01 31.47 -16.52
N GLU A 567 9.08 32.69 -15.99
CA GLU A 567 10.02 33.09 -14.95
C GLU A 567 9.44 33.02 -13.52
N SER A 568 8.16 32.72 -13.37
CA SER A 568 7.46 32.65 -12.10
C SER A 568 6.98 31.23 -11.79
N TRP A 569 6.54 31.04 -10.55
CA TRP A 569 5.94 29.79 -10.09
C TRP A 569 4.49 30.00 -9.69
N ILE A 570 3.64 29.05 -10.00
CA ILE A 570 2.24 29.05 -9.60
C ILE A 570 2.05 27.99 -8.52
N HIS A 571 1.63 28.42 -7.35
CA HIS A 571 1.18 27.57 -6.26
C HIS A 571 -0.34 27.39 -6.35
N PHE A 572 -0.81 26.16 -6.49
CA PHE A 572 -2.23 25.84 -6.53
C PHE A 572 -2.74 25.53 -5.12
N LEU A 573 -3.65 26.37 -4.66
CA LEU A 573 -4.38 26.25 -3.41
C LEU A 573 -5.76 25.63 -3.63
N ASN A 574 -6.43 25.19 -2.56
CA ASN A 574 -7.80 24.67 -2.64
C ASN A 574 -8.81 25.68 -3.24
N GLU A 575 -8.60 26.98 -3.01
CA GLU A 575 -9.46 28.08 -3.44
C GLU A 575 -8.67 29.14 -4.24
N GLY A 576 -7.96 28.72 -5.28
CA GLY A 576 -7.25 29.66 -6.16
C GLY A 576 -5.78 29.30 -6.42
N SER A 577 -5.01 30.29 -6.83
CA SER A 577 -3.57 30.13 -7.08
C SER A 577 -2.79 31.39 -6.66
N GLN A 578 -1.57 31.20 -6.24
CA GLN A 578 -0.63 32.26 -5.87
C GLN A 578 0.57 32.23 -6.80
N ILE A 579 1.04 33.39 -7.23
CA ILE A 579 2.26 33.53 -8.02
C ILE A 579 3.42 33.75 -7.06
N LEU A 580 4.50 32.97 -7.21
CA LEU A 580 5.70 32.99 -6.39
C LEU A 580 6.95 33.20 -7.24
N SER A 581 8.00 33.74 -6.64
CA SER A 581 9.33 33.78 -7.21
C SER A 581 10.09 32.45 -6.98
N PHE A 582 11.17 32.21 -7.71
CA PHE A 582 12.02 31.06 -7.43
C PHE A 582 12.68 31.15 -6.05
N GLU A 583 12.96 32.37 -5.57
CA GLU A 583 13.49 32.59 -4.21
C GLU A 583 12.51 32.14 -3.13
N ASP A 584 11.21 32.21 -3.37
CA ASP A 584 10.20 31.69 -2.44
C ASP A 584 10.12 30.17 -2.50
N ILE A 585 10.30 29.59 -3.69
CA ILE A 585 10.31 28.13 -3.89
C ILE A 585 11.47 27.46 -3.17
N ILE A 586 12.68 28.03 -3.21
CA ILE A 586 13.85 27.44 -2.54
C ILE A 586 13.78 27.49 -1.00
N LYS A 587 12.86 28.27 -0.43
CA LYS A 587 12.58 28.28 1.02
C LYS A 587 11.74 27.07 1.47
N ILE A 588 11.10 26.37 0.53
CA ILE A 588 10.31 25.16 0.80
C ILE A 588 11.29 24.02 1.12
N LYS A 589 11.28 23.58 2.37
CA LYS A 589 12.28 22.62 2.87
C LYS A 589 11.90 21.15 2.63
N ARG A 590 10.61 20.84 2.54
CA ARG A 590 10.13 19.49 2.36
C ARG A 590 9.53 19.33 0.98
N ILE A 591 10.07 18.39 0.22
CA ILE A 591 9.58 18.02 -1.11
C ILE A 591 9.28 16.52 -1.07
N ASP A 592 8.12 16.13 -1.57
CA ASP A 592 7.75 14.72 -1.68
C ASP A 592 8.06 14.18 -3.07
N ILE A 593 7.71 14.94 -4.12
CA ILE A 593 7.99 14.56 -5.50
C ILE A 593 8.41 15.79 -6.30
N ALA A 594 9.48 15.68 -7.07
CA ALA A 594 9.88 16.71 -8.04
C ALA A 594 9.91 16.13 -9.46
N PHE A 595 9.48 16.94 -10.41
CA PHE A 595 9.46 16.64 -11.84
C PHE A 595 10.43 17.56 -12.56
N TYR A 596 11.38 16.97 -13.24
CA TYR A 596 12.39 17.67 -14.01
C TYR A 596 12.23 17.34 -15.50
N ILE A 597 12.32 18.34 -16.37
CA ILE A 597 12.26 18.18 -17.81
C ILE A 597 13.67 18.20 -18.39
N LEU A 598 13.94 17.31 -19.34
CA LEU A 598 15.18 17.30 -20.08
C LEU A 598 15.33 18.61 -20.88
N SER A 599 16.40 19.36 -20.62
CA SER A 599 16.67 20.64 -21.28
C SER A 599 17.07 20.42 -22.74
N LYS A 600 16.38 21.08 -23.66
CA LYS A 600 16.59 20.92 -25.12
C LYS A 600 17.76 21.75 -25.65
N ASN A 601 18.25 22.73 -24.91
CA ASN A 601 19.11 23.78 -25.46
C ASN A 601 20.62 23.45 -25.53
N GLU A 602 21.08 22.34 -25.02
CA GLU A 602 22.53 22.02 -25.03
C GLU A 602 22.93 20.89 -26.03
N PHE A 603 21.99 20.22 -26.68
CA PHE A 603 22.32 19.22 -27.71
C PHE A 603 22.91 19.82 -29.00
N SER A 604 22.75 21.13 -29.23
CA SER A 604 23.33 21.82 -30.38
C SER A 604 24.80 22.19 -30.20
N LEU A 605 25.31 22.25 -28.98
CA LEU A 605 26.70 22.63 -28.69
C LEU A 605 27.70 21.48 -28.84
N PHE A 606 27.22 20.24 -28.79
CA PHE A 606 28.09 19.05 -28.92
C PHE A 606 28.10 18.41 -30.32
N GLN A 607 27.44 19.05 -31.29
CA GLN A 607 27.43 18.59 -32.70
C GLN A 607 28.55 19.16 -33.57
N ASN A 608 29.43 19.99 -33.04
CA ASN A 608 30.61 20.48 -33.77
C ASN A 608 31.89 19.87 -33.16
N PRO A 609 32.47 18.82 -33.78
CA PRO A 609 33.75 18.25 -33.31
C PRO A 609 34.96 19.15 -33.55
N ASP A 610 34.79 20.31 -34.19
CA ASP A 610 35.89 21.20 -34.59
C ASP A 610 36.24 22.31 -33.58
N ASN A 611 35.69 22.28 -32.37
CA ASN A 611 35.98 23.26 -31.31
C ASN A 611 36.57 22.60 -30.06
N PHE A 612 37.61 21.77 -30.23
CA PHE A 612 38.56 21.41 -29.20
C PHE A 612 39.98 21.46 -29.77
#